data_b7a779018d06e82159a1175d31fb5db3
#
_entry.id   b7a779018d06e82159a1175d31fb5db3
#
_cell.length_a   1.000
_cell.length_b   1.000
_cell.length_c   1.000
_cell.angle_alpha   90.00
_cell.angle_beta   90.00
_cell.angle_gamma   90.00
#
_symmetry.space_group_name_H-M   'P 1'
#
loop_
_entity.id
_entity.type
_entity.pdbx_description
1 polymer ?
#
loop_
_entity_poly.entity_id
_entity_poly.type
_entity_poly.pdbx_seq_one_letter_code
_entity_poly.pdbx_strand_id
1 'polypeptide(L)'
;METAQPVRRTRKRVEAAEPGPARRTFVLDTSVLLADPGAFLRFGEHDVVLPLVVISELEGKRHHPELGYFARRSLRFLDDLRAKHGRLDQPLPLTDAGGTLWVELNHANQNVLPAGFRADTDDARILAVALALAAEGKDVLLVTKDMPLRVKAGSVGLAADEYQPGPATNQSYTGMVELGVAEDEVKRLYAGEALDLDGAGDLPVHTGLVLTSQNGSALGRVCVDKSVRLVRGDREAFGVRGRSAEQRIALDLLLDESIGIVSLGGRAGTGKSALALCAGLEQVMERRKHKKVIVFRPLYAVGGQELGYLPGDAAEKMSPWAQAVFDTLGSLVHDNVMEEVAARGMLEVLPLTHIRGRSLHDAFVIVDEAQSLERGVLLTVLSRIGSNSRVVLTHDVAQRDNLRVGRHDGIAAVIEALKGHPIFAHVTLTRSERSPIAEVVTDLLEDLTFER
;
A
#
# COMPACT_ATOMS: atom_id res chain seq x y z
N MET A 1 74.19 39.86 13.70
CA MET A 1 72.98 40.67 13.55
C MET A 1 72.08 39.97 12.57
N GLU A 2 71.19 39.17 13.13
CA GLU A 2 70.31 38.31 12.37
C GLU A 2 68.90 38.83 12.56
N THR A 3 68.30 39.32 11.50
CA THR A 3 66.97 39.96 11.53
C THR A 3 65.91 38.90 11.33
N ALA A 4 65.13 38.66 12.37
CA ALA A 4 63.98 37.80 12.38
C ALA A 4 62.80 38.43 11.58
N GLN A 5 62.26 37.70 10.59
CA GLN A 5 61.03 38.06 9.89
C GLN A 5 59.77 37.61 10.70
N PRO A 6 58.67 38.38 10.70
CA PRO A 6 57.47 38.02 11.42
C PRO A 6 56.61 37.01 10.62
N VAL A 7 56.22 35.95 11.29
CA VAL A 7 55.31 34.91 10.78
C VAL A 7 53.89 35.49 10.65
N ARG A 8 53.36 35.56 9.45
CA ARG A 8 51.98 35.90 9.10
C ARG A 8 51.05 34.76 9.53
N ARG A 9 50.29 34.90 10.59
CA ARG A 9 49.18 34.04 10.95
C ARG A 9 48.02 34.28 9.99
N THR A 10 47.73 33.36 9.06
CA THR A 10 46.53 33.31 8.28
C THR A 10 45.35 32.89 9.17
N ARG A 11 44.45 33.83 9.42
CA ARG A 11 43.13 33.53 10.02
C ARG A 11 42.33 32.72 9.01
N LYS A 12 42.05 31.45 9.30
CA LYS A 12 41.03 30.68 8.64
C LYS A 12 39.69 31.40 8.82
N ARG A 13 39.12 31.84 7.70
CA ARG A 13 37.73 32.33 7.62
C ARG A 13 36.84 31.12 7.94
N VAL A 14 36.13 31.16 9.06
CA VAL A 14 35.05 30.21 9.36
C VAL A 14 33.94 30.53 8.32
N GLU A 15 33.75 29.70 7.38
CA GLU A 15 32.59 29.75 6.50
C GLU A 15 31.36 29.56 7.38
N ALA A 16 30.49 30.58 7.41
CA ALA A 16 29.17 30.46 8.04
C ALA A 16 28.42 29.37 7.32
N ALA A 17 27.96 28.34 8.04
CA ALA A 17 27.08 27.33 7.52
C ALA A 17 25.87 28.03 6.89
N GLU A 18 25.52 27.65 5.67
CA GLU A 18 24.29 28.11 5.02
C GLU A 18 23.10 27.82 5.97
N PRO A 19 22.17 28.76 6.15
CA PRO A 19 20.99 28.49 6.96
C PRO A 19 20.22 27.31 6.30
N GLY A 20 20.09 26.22 7.04
CA GLY A 20 19.26 25.08 6.63
C GLY A 20 17.83 25.56 6.27
N PRO A 21 17.05 24.79 5.55
CA PRO A 21 15.71 25.16 5.14
C PRO A 21 14.90 25.63 6.35
N ALA A 22 14.18 26.76 6.20
CA ALA A 22 13.42 27.37 7.28
C ALA A 22 12.40 26.36 7.83
N ARG A 23 12.45 26.12 9.15
CA ARG A 23 11.56 25.17 9.82
C ARG A 23 10.14 25.70 9.83
N ARG A 24 9.19 24.93 9.28
CA ARG A 24 7.76 25.24 9.21
C ARG A 24 7.00 24.56 10.34
N THR A 25 5.84 25.10 10.66
CA THR A 25 4.91 24.54 11.65
C THR A 25 3.63 24.11 10.95
N PHE A 26 3.37 22.82 10.91
CA PHE A 26 2.17 22.24 10.30
C PHE A 26 1.11 21.96 11.36
N VAL A 27 -0.02 22.64 11.27
CA VAL A 27 -1.18 22.36 12.11
C VAL A 27 -2.07 21.36 11.38
N LEU A 28 -2.28 20.19 11.98
CA LEU A 28 -3.06 19.12 11.35
C LEU A 28 -4.51 19.12 11.82
N ASP A 29 -5.41 19.01 10.85
CA ASP A 29 -6.82 18.75 11.07
C ASP A 29 -7.11 17.25 11.24
N THR A 30 -8.23 16.91 11.85
CA THR A 30 -8.70 15.55 12.08
C THR A 30 -8.85 14.75 10.79
N SER A 31 -9.31 15.37 9.71
CA SER A 31 -9.49 14.74 8.40
C SER A 31 -8.19 14.16 7.84
N VAL A 32 -7.04 14.76 8.18
CA VAL A 32 -5.70 14.27 7.80
C VAL A 32 -5.43 12.91 8.46
N LEU A 33 -5.63 12.82 9.77
CA LEU A 33 -5.35 11.63 10.57
C LEU A 33 -6.35 10.50 10.33
N LEU A 34 -7.57 10.86 9.99
CA LEU A 34 -8.60 9.90 9.56
C LEU A 34 -8.34 9.38 8.13
N ALA A 35 -7.62 10.14 7.31
CA ALA A 35 -7.19 9.70 5.98
C ALA A 35 -5.87 8.92 6.03
N ASP A 36 -4.92 9.36 6.87
CA ASP A 36 -3.60 8.73 7.03
C ASP A 36 -3.14 8.81 8.49
N PRO A 37 -3.30 7.73 9.28
CA PRO A 37 -2.79 7.69 10.66
C PRO A 37 -1.27 7.81 10.79
N GLY A 38 -0.54 7.64 9.70
CA GLY A 38 0.90 7.82 9.62
C GLY A 38 1.33 9.23 9.18
N ALA A 39 0.39 10.15 8.93
CA ALA A 39 0.67 11.50 8.45
C ALA A 39 1.68 12.26 9.32
N PHE A 40 1.71 12.01 10.62
CA PHE A 40 2.66 12.62 11.54
C PHE A 40 4.12 12.51 11.07
N LEU A 41 4.49 11.38 10.47
CA LEU A 41 5.87 11.08 10.07
C LEU A 41 6.28 11.67 8.72
N ARG A 42 5.37 12.39 8.03
CA ARG A 42 5.60 12.85 6.64
C ARG A 42 6.11 14.27 6.52
N PHE A 43 6.33 14.94 7.64
CA PHE A 43 6.74 16.36 7.66
C PHE A 43 8.24 16.56 7.88
N GLY A 44 9.03 15.50 7.77
CA GLY A 44 10.51 15.55 7.79
C GLY A 44 11.07 16.27 8.99
N GLU A 45 11.83 17.36 8.77
CA GLU A 45 12.48 18.20 9.78
C GLU A 45 11.55 19.24 10.44
N HIS A 46 10.30 19.29 10.01
CA HIS A 46 9.36 20.33 10.40
C HIS A 46 8.61 20.00 11.69
N ASP A 47 7.93 21.00 12.24
CA ASP A 47 7.11 20.87 13.44
C ASP A 47 5.68 20.50 13.11
N VAL A 48 5.14 19.51 13.80
CA VAL A 48 3.74 19.06 13.70
C VAL A 48 2.99 19.44 14.96
N VAL A 49 1.89 20.15 14.82
CA VAL A 49 1.04 20.61 15.93
C VAL A 49 -0.34 19.99 15.79
N LEU A 50 -0.81 19.42 16.88
CA LEU A 50 -2.18 18.92 16.99
C LEU A 50 -2.97 19.80 17.95
N PRO A 51 -3.98 20.53 17.49
CA PRO A 51 -4.96 21.13 18.38
C PRO A 51 -5.63 20.05 19.26
N LEU A 52 -5.86 20.33 20.54
CA LEU A 52 -6.49 19.36 21.46
C LEU A 52 -7.85 18.87 20.95
N VAL A 53 -8.59 19.71 20.24
CA VAL A 53 -9.88 19.35 19.64
C VAL A 53 -9.76 18.19 18.68
N VAL A 54 -8.65 18.06 17.94
CA VAL A 54 -8.42 16.94 17.01
C VAL A 54 -8.36 15.60 17.75
N ILE A 55 -7.80 15.58 18.96
CA ILE A 55 -7.77 14.37 19.81
C ILE A 55 -9.19 14.01 20.23
N SER A 56 -10.01 15.02 20.64
CA SER A 56 -11.41 14.81 21.06
C SER A 56 -12.26 14.28 19.90
N GLU A 57 -12.06 14.82 18.68
CA GLU A 57 -12.75 14.32 17.49
C GLU A 57 -12.35 12.89 17.12
N LEU A 58 -11.06 12.55 17.20
CA LEU A 58 -10.58 11.19 17.01
C LEU A 58 -11.20 10.24 18.05
N GLU A 59 -11.30 10.67 19.31
CA GLU A 59 -11.94 9.88 20.36
C GLU A 59 -13.41 9.64 20.05
N GLY A 60 -14.16 10.67 19.66
CA GLY A 60 -15.58 10.54 19.24
C GLY A 60 -15.78 9.57 18.08
N LYS A 61 -14.77 9.41 17.22
CA LYS A 61 -14.82 8.51 16.06
C LYS A 61 -14.28 7.10 16.33
N ARG A 62 -13.82 6.76 17.55
CA ARG A 62 -13.22 5.44 17.88
C ARG A 62 -14.11 4.24 17.56
N HIS A 63 -15.42 4.42 17.67
CA HIS A 63 -16.41 3.37 17.44
C HIS A 63 -17.14 3.50 16.10
N HIS A 64 -16.76 4.49 15.29
CA HIS A 64 -17.35 4.66 13.97
C HIS A 64 -17.00 3.44 13.08
N PRO A 65 -17.99 2.85 12.37
CA PRO A 65 -17.78 1.62 11.59
C PRO A 65 -16.60 1.72 10.61
N GLU A 66 -16.48 2.83 9.89
CA GLU A 66 -15.48 3.05 8.84
C GLU A 66 -14.22 3.76 9.37
N LEU A 67 -14.39 4.80 10.17
CA LEU A 67 -13.29 5.68 10.62
C LEU A 67 -12.64 5.22 11.92
N GLY A 68 -13.29 4.33 12.67
CA GLY A 68 -12.83 3.94 14.00
C GLY A 68 -11.46 3.26 14.02
N TYR A 69 -11.09 2.58 12.94
CA TYR A 69 -9.76 2.00 12.83
C TYR A 69 -8.67 3.09 12.78
N PHE A 70 -8.86 4.10 11.93
CA PHE A 70 -7.90 5.19 11.74
C PHE A 70 -7.79 6.03 13.01
N ALA A 71 -8.92 6.36 13.61
CA ALA A 71 -8.96 7.07 14.88
C ALA A 71 -8.19 6.33 15.99
N ARG A 72 -8.44 5.02 16.17
CA ARG A 72 -7.69 4.22 17.15
C ARG A 72 -6.21 4.11 16.85
N ARG A 73 -5.82 4.01 15.57
CA ARG A 73 -4.41 3.93 15.17
C ARG A 73 -3.67 5.23 15.45
N SER A 74 -4.27 6.37 15.11
CA SER A 74 -3.73 7.69 15.41
C SER A 74 -3.58 7.93 16.92
N LEU A 75 -4.61 7.59 17.70
CA LEU A 75 -4.56 7.70 19.17
C LEU A 75 -3.50 6.78 19.80
N ARG A 76 -3.34 5.56 19.27
CA ARG A 76 -2.29 4.64 19.72
C ARG A 76 -0.90 5.19 19.42
N PHE A 77 -0.68 5.73 18.24
CA PHE A 77 0.60 6.38 17.90
C PHE A 77 0.96 7.51 18.90
N LEU A 78 -0.02 8.35 19.24
CA LEU A 78 0.18 9.42 20.22
C LEU A 78 0.48 8.86 21.63
N ASP A 79 -0.18 7.77 22.02
CA ASP A 79 0.07 7.12 23.31
C ASP A 79 1.46 6.46 23.37
N ASP A 80 1.88 5.81 22.28
CA ASP A 80 3.23 5.25 22.12
C ASP A 80 4.31 6.36 22.22
N LEU A 81 4.07 7.48 21.53
CA LEU A 81 4.97 8.65 21.57
C LEU A 81 5.06 9.21 22.99
N ARG A 82 3.92 9.34 23.69
CA ARG A 82 3.83 9.75 25.10
C ARG A 82 4.58 8.79 26.02
N ALA A 83 4.41 7.49 25.82
CA ALA A 83 5.09 6.48 26.64
C ALA A 83 6.60 6.51 26.45
N LYS A 84 7.09 6.82 25.24
CA LYS A 84 8.52 6.85 24.91
C LYS A 84 9.21 8.15 25.34
N HIS A 85 8.55 9.30 25.19
CA HIS A 85 9.17 10.62 25.32
C HIS A 85 8.58 11.51 26.42
N GLY A 86 7.43 11.14 27.00
CA GLY A 86 6.80 11.89 28.09
C GLY A 86 5.59 12.71 27.64
N ARG A 87 5.48 13.95 28.11
CA ARG A 87 4.29 14.79 27.93
C ARG A 87 4.14 15.26 26.50
N LEU A 88 2.92 15.15 25.97
CA LEU A 88 2.60 15.57 24.59
C LEU A 88 2.42 17.10 24.43
N ASP A 89 2.33 17.87 25.52
CA ASP A 89 2.18 19.32 25.48
C ASP A 89 3.50 20.08 25.24
N GLN A 90 4.58 19.35 24.99
CA GLN A 90 5.90 19.87 24.65
C GLN A 90 6.39 19.24 23.36
N PRO A 91 7.21 19.92 22.55
CA PRO A 91 7.78 19.35 21.33
C PRO A 91 8.56 18.06 21.61
N LEU A 92 8.04 16.94 21.11
CA LEU A 92 8.67 15.63 21.21
C LEU A 92 9.33 15.26 19.88
N PRO A 93 10.50 14.59 19.89
CA PRO A 93 11.15 14.14 18.68
C PRO A 93 10.24 13.17 17.92
N LEU A 94 10.07 13.40 16.61
CA LEU A 94 9.14 12.68 15.77
C LEU A 94 9.83 11.88 14.67
N THR A 95 10.84 12.48 14.03
CA THR A 95 11.56 11.89 12.91
C THR A 95 13.07 11.99 13.11
N ASP A 96 13.82 11.11 12.42
CA ASP A 96 15.29 11.15 12.42
C ASP A 96 15.84 12.43 11.74
N ALA A 97 15.01 13.08 10.90
CA ALA A 97 15.34 14.37 10.28
C ALA A 97 15.22 15.57 11.25
N GLY A 98 14.83 15.33 12.50
CA GLY A 98 14.75 16.36 13.55
C GLY A 98 13.36 17.00 13.67
N GLY A 99 12.33 16.49 13.00
CA GLY A 99 10.95 16.93 13.15
C GLY A 99 10.42 16.69 14.56
N THR A 100 9.48 17.53 15.03
CA THR A 100 8.85 17.40 16.34
C THR A 100 7.34 17.36 16.25
N LEU A 101 6.70 16.84 17.31
CA LEU A 101 5.23 16.85 17.46
C LEU A 101 4.88 17.29 18.88
N TRP A 102 3.85 18.13 18.98
CA TRP A 102 3.19 18.40 20.26
C TRP A 102 1.68 18.62 20.09
N VAL A 103 0.97 18.46 21.20
CA VAL A 103 -0.45 18.78 21.32
C VAL A 103 -0.59 20.18 21.90
N GLU A 104 -1.25 21.07 21.18
CA GLU A 104 -1.47 22.44 21.61
C GLU A 104 -2.70 22.53 22.52
N LEU A 105 -2.46 22.95 23.78
CA LEU A 105 -3.49 23.04 24.82
C LEU A 105 -3.95 24.47 25.09
N ASN A 106 -3.08 25.48 24.83
CA ASN A 106 -3.20 26.80 25.42
C ASN A 106 -3.82 27.84 24.47
N HIS A 107 -3.76 27.64 23.18
CA HIS A 107 -4.24 28.59 22.17
C HIS A 107 -5.72 28.38 21.83
N ALA A 108 -6.54 28.12 22.82
CA ALA A 108 -8.00 27.99 22.66
C ALA A 108 -8.75 29.34 22.61
N ASN A 109 -8.04 30.47 22.61
CA ASN A 109 -8.67 31.78 22.61
C ASN A 109 -9.26 32.13 21.24
N GLN A 110 -10.55 31.98 21.13
CA GLN A 110 -11.30 32.19 19.90
C GLN A 110 -11.48 33.69 19.56
N ASN A 111 -11.08 34.61 20.42
CA ASN A 111 -11.12 36.05 20.17
C ASN A 111 -10.15 36.51 19.04
N VAL A 112 -9.27 35.63 18.58
CA VAL A 112 -8.41 35.86 17.40
C VAL A 112 -9.18 35.72 16.09
N LEU A 113 -10.37 35.12 16.11
CA LEU A 113 -11.22 34.93 14.93
C LEU A 113 -12.16 36.13 14.73
N PRO A 114 -12.42 36.53 13.48
CA PRO A 114 -13.45 37.53 13.16
C PRO A 114 -14.85 37.14 13.71
N ALA A 115 -15.63 38.16 14.08
CA ALA A 115 -16.96 37.97 14.72
C ALA A 115 -17.97 37.14 13.89
N GLY A 116 -17.70 36.92 12.61
CA GLY A 116 -18.54 36.07 11.73
C GLY A 116 -18.31 34.55 11.92
N PHE A 117 -17.28 34.17 12.63
CA PHE A 117 -17.01 32.75 12.92
C PHE A 117 -17.80 32.29 14.14
N ARG A 118 -18.48 31.13 14.02
CA ARG A 118 -19.07 30.50 15.21
C ARG A 118 -17.97 29.92 16.07
N ALA A 119 -17.77 30.50 17.22
CA ALA A 119 -16.69 30.20 18.13
C ALA A 119 -16.73 28.78 18.75
N ASP A 120 -17.85 28.09 18.67
CA ASP A 120 -18.13 26.78 19.29
C ASP A 120 -17.86 25.58 18.37
N THR A 121 -17.43 25.82 17.12
CA THR A 121 -17.13 24.73 16.19
C THR A 121 -15.70 24.23 16.32
N ASP A 122 -15.47 22.96 16.03
CA ASP A 122 -14.15 22.33 16.08
C ASP A 122 -13.19 22.94 15.05
N ASP A 123 -13.68 23.28 13.85
CA ASP A 123 -12.97 24.05 12.82
C ASP A 123 -12.46 25.40 13.36
N ALA A 124 -13.31 26.14 14.09
CA ALA A 124 -12.93 27.42 14.66
C ALA A 124 -11.81 27.29 15.69
N ARG A 125 -11.81 26.21 16.47
CA ARG A 125 -10.74 25.91 17.43
C ARG A 125 -9.42 25.57 16.74
N ILE A 126 -9.47 24.80 15.65
CA ILE A 126 -8.28 24.49 14.83
C ILE A 126 -7.69 25.77 14.22
N LEU A 127 -8.56 26.61 13.64
CA LEU A 127 -8.14 27.90 13.06
C LEU A 127 -7.56 28.84 14.12
N ALA A 128 -8.15 28.89 15.32
CA ALA A 128 -7.66 29.73 16.41
C ALA A 128 -6.24 29.32 16.84
N VAL A 129 -5.96 28.04 16.97
CA VAL A 129 -4.61 27.53 17.25
C VAL A 129 -3.61 27.94 16.17
N ALA A 130 -3.96 27.73 14.90
CA ALA A 130 -3.09 28.07 13.78
C ALA A 130 -2.78 29.56 13.69
N LEU A 131 -3.79 30.41 13.87
CA LEU A 131 -3.64 31.87 13.89
C LEU A 131 -2.81 32.36 15.09
N ALA A 132 -2.99 31.77 16.27
CA ALA A 132 -2.22 32.14 17.46
C ALA A 132 -0.73 31.80 17.26
N LEU A 133 -0.42 30.62 16.73
CA LEU A 133 0.96 30.26 16.41
C LEU A 133 1.58 31.15 15.35
N ALA A 134 0.81 31.57 14.33
CA ALA A 134 1.26 32.52 13.33
C ALA A 134 1.52 33.92 13.95
N ALA A 135 0.68 34.36 14.89
CA ALA A 135 0.87 35.61 15.62
C ALA A 135 2.13 35.58 16.53
N GLU A 136 2.59 34.41 16.96
CA GLU A 136 3.87 34.21 17.64
C GLU A 136 5.09 34.28 16.72
N GLY A 137 4.87 34.47 15.41
CA GLY A 137 5.94 34.59 14.41
C GLY A 137 6.41 33.25 13.81
N LYS A 138 5.65 32.15 14.00
CA LYS A 138 5.94 30.88 13.36
C LYS A 138 5.45 30.89 11.90
N ASP A 139 6.16 30.22 10.99
CA ASP A 139 5.70 29.95 9.63
C ASP A 139 4.68 28.80 9.66
N VAL A 140 3.40 29.13 9.78
CA VAL A 140 2.31 28.18 9.99
C VAL A 140 1.62 27.84 8.69
N LEU A 141 1.43 26.52 8.45
CA LEU A 141 0.58 25.99 7.40
C LEU A 141 -0.48 25.06 8.00
N LEU A 142 -1.75 25.39 7.81
CA LEU A 142 -2.85 24.48 8.15
C LEU A 142 -2.97 23.40 7.07
N VAL A 143 -2.94 22.13 7.51
CA VAL A 143 -3.07 20.97 6.60
C VAL A 143 -4.39 20.27 6.89
N THR A 144 -5.25 20.20 5.88
CA THR A 144 -6.57 19.58 5.98
C THR A 144 -7.02 18.96 4.66
N LYS A 145 -7.93 18.01 4.72
CA LYS A 145 -8.66 17.49 3.54
C LYS A 145 -10.02 18.14 3.37
N ASP A 146 -10.44 18.94 4.34
CA ASP A 146 -11.71 19.65 4.28
C ASP A 146 -11.57 20.96 3.48
N MET A 147 -12.18 20.99 2.30
CA MET A 147 -12.19 22.19 1.45
C MET A 147 -12.85 23.40 2.14
N PRO A 148 -14.02 23.30 2.79
CA PRO A 148 -14.59 24.37 3.60
C PRO A 148 -13.62 24.97 4.61
N LEU A 149 -12.86 24.14 5.33
CA LEU A 149 -11.88 24.60 6.32
C LEU A 149 -10.72 25.35 5.65
N ARG A 150 -10.25 24.92 4.48
CA ARG A 150 -9.23 25.66 3.71
C ARG A 150 -9.73 27.03 3.24
N VAL A 151 -10.98 27.11 2.76
CA VAL A 151 -11.58 28.38 2.36
C VAL A 151 -11.69 29.34 3.56
N LYS A 152 -12.13 28.82 4.72
CA LYS A 152 -12.18 29.59 5.98
C LYS A 152 -10.80 30.10 6.39
N ALA A 153 -9.76 29.25 6.32
CA ALA A 153 -8.38 29.61 6.63
C ALA A 153 -7.89 30.75 5.72
N GLY A 154 -8.10 30.65 4.40
CA GLY A 154 -7.76 31.68 3.45
C GLY A 154 -8.47 33.01 3.73
N SER A 155 -9.74 32.98 4.19
CA SER A 155 -10.52 34.19 4.50
C SER A 155 -10.00 34.97 5.72
N VAL A 156 -9.21 34.34 6.60
CA VAL A 156 -8.55 34.95 7.77
C VAL A 156 -7.06 35.20 7.54
N GLY A 157 -6.58 35.02 6.31
CA GLY A 157 -5.18 35.26 5.95
C GLY A 157 -4.21 34.14 6.39
N LEU A 158 -4.72 32.97 6.77
CA LEU A 158 -3.90 31.83 7.13
C LEU A 158 -3.61 30.97 5.89
N ALA A 159 -2.33 30.61 5.71
CA ALA A 159 -1.94 29.65 4.69
C ALA A 159 -2.52 28.28 5.02
N ALA A 160 -3.19 27.66 4.05
CA ALA A 160 -3.77 26.32 4.21
C ALA A 160 -3.58 25.51 2.93
N ASP A 161 -3.27 24.24 3.09
CA ASP A 161 -3.03 23.32 1.98
C ASP A 161 -3.82 22.03 2.14
N GLU A 162 -4.10 21.38 1.01
CA GLU A 162 -4.70 20.06 1.03
C GLU A 162 -3.66 19.02 1.44
N TYR A 163 -4.01 18.19 2.44
CA TYR A 163 -3.23 17.02 2.69
C TYR A 163 -3.30 16.10 1.46
N GLN A 164 -2.30 16.19 0.67
CA GLN A 164 -1.99 15.16 -0.29
C GLN A 164 -1.00 14.23 0.41
N PRO A 165 -1.35 12.95 0.68
CA PRO A 165 -0.32 11.98 0.94
C PRO A 165 0.56 12.06 -0.28
N GLY A 166 1.72 12.69 -0.16
CA GLY A 166 2.69 12.78 -1.24
C GLY A 166 2.86 11.43 -1.89
N PRO A 167 3.32 11.33 -3.15
CA PRO A 167 3.72 10.04 -3.69
C PRO A 167 4.50 9.41 -2.55
N ALA A 168 3.92 8.33 -1.99
CA ALA A 168 4.47 7.76 -0.78
C ALA A 168 5.97 7.62 -1.02
N THR A 169 6.79 8.36 -0.27
CA THR A 169 8.22 8.05 -0.10
C THR A 169 8.37 6.77 0.74
N ASN A 170 7.29 6.17 1.14
CA ASN A 170 7.06 4.78 1.09
C ASN A 170 6.73 4.44 -0.37
N GLN A 171 7.73 4.08 -1.15
CA GLN A 171 7.53 3.12 -2.21
C GLN A 171 6.65 2.04 -1.58
N SER A 172 5.37 2.01 -1.95
CA SER A 172 4.47 0.95 -1.50
C SER A 172 5.25 -0.33 -1.74
N TYR A 173 5.44 -1.16 -0.69
CA TYR A 173 6.26 -2.36 -0.80
C TYR A 173 5.83 -3.13 -2.05
N THR A 174 6.65 -3.06 -3.08
CA THR A 174 6.35 -3.68 -4.38
C THR A 174 6.67 -5.17 -4.40
N GLY A 175 7.37 -5.64 -3.36
CA GLY A 175 7.91 -6.99 -3.33
C GLY A 175 9.12 -7.19 -4.24
N MET A 176 9.64 -6.12 -4.89
CA MET A 176 10.78 -6.15 -5.80
C MET A 176 11.83 -5.10 -5.40
N VAL A 177 13.09 -5.46 -5.53
CA VAL A 177 14.25 -4.56 -5.29
C VAL A 177 15.32 -4.83 -6.34
N GLU A 178 15.99 -3.78 -6.79
CA GLU A 178 17.19 -3.89 -7.64
C GLU A 178 18.45 -3.76 -6.77
N LEU A 179 19.38 -4.69 -6.95
CA LEU A 179 20.67 -4.68 -6.25
C LEU A 179 21.81 -4.85 -7.25
N GLY A 180 22.85 -4.01 -7.11
CA GLY A 180 24.14 -4.20 -7.77
C GLY A 180 24.92 -5.30 -7.05
N VAL A 181 25.42 -6.27 -7.80
CA VAL A 181 26.18 -7.42 -7.27
C VAL A 181 27.45 -7.66 -8.08
N ALA A 182 28.39 -8.43 -7.53
CA ALA A 182 29.59 -8.83 -8.24
C ALA A 182 29.29 -9.88 -9.32
N GLU A 183 30.10 -9.94 -10.36
CA GLU A 183 29.90 -10.87 -11.49
C GLU A 183 30.01 -12.34 -11.06
N ASP A 184 30.89 -12.65 -10.12
CA ASP A 184 31.04 -13.99 -9.57
C ASP A 184 29.83 -14.43 -8.74
N GLU A 185 29.15 -13.51 -8.05
CA GLU A 185 27.91 -13.80 -7.33
C GLU A 185 26.79 -14.21 -8.30
N VAL A 186 26.66 -13.50 -9.44
CA VAL A 186 25.74 -13.91 -10.50
C VAL A 186 26.07 -15.31 -11.02
N LYS A 187 27.34 -15.63 -11.26
CA LYS A 187 27.79 -16.97 -11.72
C LYS A 187 27.46 -18.06 -10.70
N ARG A 188 27.70 -17.81 -9.42
CA ARG A 188 27.43 -18.75 -8.33
C ARG A 188 25.93 -19.00 -8.16
N LEU A 189 25.09 -17.96 -8.31
CA LEU A 189 23.63 -18.14 -8.33
C LEU A 189 23.18 -19.05 -9.47
N TYR A 190 23.72 -18.83 -10.70
CA TYR A 190 23.41 -19.72 -11.83
C TYR A 190 23.96 -21.15 -11.64
N ALA A 191 25.03 -21.33 -10.85
CA ALA A 191 25.50 -22.64 -10.43
C ALA A 191 24.59 -23.32 -9.39
N GLY A 192 23.56 -22.60 -8.89
CA GLY A 192 22.57 -23.12 -7.93
C GLY A 192 22.93 -22.90 -6.46
N GLU A 193 23.95 -22.08 -6.18
CA GLU A 193 24.29 -21.72 -4.80
C GLU A 193 23.26 -20.75 -4.21
N ALA A 194 22.96 -20.91 -2.92
CA ALA A 194 22.25 -19.91 -2.13
C ALA A 194 23.31 -18.95 -1.54
N LEU A 195 23.13 -17.65 -1.72
CA LEU A 195 24.13 -16.65 -1.33
C LEU A 195 23.58 -15.72 -0.25
N ASP A 196 24.49 -15.33 0.64
CA ASP A 196 24.26 -14.18 1.52
C ASP A 196 24.80 -12.95 0.77
N LEU A 197 23.88 -12.04 0.38
CA LEU A 197 24.22 -10.86 -0.40
C LEU A 197 24.09 -9.60 0.46
N ASP A 198 25.08 -8.72 0.36
CA ASP A 198 25.02 -7.42 1.04
C ASP A 198 23.77 -6.65 0.63
N GLY A 199 23.06 -6.12 1.61
CA GLY A 199 21.79 -5.40 1.42
C GLY A 199 20.55 -6.27 1.23
N ALA A 200 20.66 -7.61 1.08
CA ALA A 200 19.52 -8.49 0.99
C ALA A 200 19.01 -8.97 2.37
N GLY A 201 19.89 -9.05 3.36
CA GLY A 201 19.57 -9.54 4.71
C GLY A 201 18.47 -8.77 5.44
N ASP A 202 18.41 -7.46 5.22
CA ASP A 202 17.40 -6.58 5.85
C ASP A 202 16.05 -6.58 5.11
N LEU A 203 16.01 -7.09 3.88
CA LEU A 203 14.79 -7.13 3.08
C LEU A 203 13.78 -8.14 3.64
N PRO A 204 12.48 -7.88 3.47
CA PRO A 204 11.44 -8.84 3.81
C PRO A 204 11.64 -10.19 3.11
N VAL A 205 11.30 -11.29 3.80
CA VAL A 205 11.29 -12.64 3.20
C VAL A 205 10.39 -12.64 1.97
N HIS A 206 10.77 -13.39 0.95
CA HIS A 206 10.13 -13.49 -0.36
C HIS A 206 10.23 -12.24 -1.25
N THR A 207 11.01 -11.22 -0.87
CA THR A 207 11.32 -10.12 -1.79
C THR A 207 12.04 -10.66 -3.04
N GLY A 208 11.52 -10.31 -4.21
CA GLY A 208 12.15 -10.57 -5.51
C GLY A 208 13.29 -9.58 -5.75
N LEU A 209 14.38 -10.06 -6.30
CA LEU A 209 15.58 -9.27 -6.57
C LEU A 209 15.89 -9.28 -8.05
N VAL A 210 16.11 -8.08 -8.62
CA VAL A 210 16.75 -7.91 -9.92
C VAL A 210 18.22 -7.62 -9.62
N LEU A 211 19.07 -8.61 -9.83
CA LEU A 211 20.50 -8.54 -9.56
C LEU A 211 21.22 -8.11 -10.81
N THR A 212 21.95 -6.99 -10.75
CA THR A 212 22.67 -6.43 -11.90
C THR A 212 24.15 -6.41 -11.62
N SER A 213 24.94 -6.86 -12.60
CA SER A 213 26.41 -6.74 -12.60
C SER A 213 26.88 -6.10 -13.90
N GLN A 214 28.18 -5.82 -14.03
CA GLN A 214 28.73 -5.19 -15.23
C GLN A 214 28.46 -5.98 -16.53
N ASN A 215 28.43 -7.31 -16.46
CA ASN A 215 28.35 -8.19 -17.64
C ASN A 215 27.16 -9.16 -17.59
N GLY A 216 26.21 -8.98 -16.67
CA GLY A 216 25.08 -9.88 -16.59
C GLY A 216 24.07 -9.50 -15.54
N SER A 217 22.94 -10.20 -15.55
CA SER A 217 21.89 -10.03 -14.56
C SER A 217 21.32 -11.39 -14.16
N ALA A 218 20.72 -11.44 -12.95
CA ALA A 218 20.00 -12.61 -12.47
C ALA A 218 18.72 -12.16 -11.75
N LEU A 219 17.73 -13.05 -11.69
CA LEU A 219 16.61 -12.89 -10.78
C LEU A 219 16.85 -13.73 -9.54
N GLY A 220 16.71 -13.11 -8.38
CA GLY A 220 16.84 -13.77 -7.09
C GLY A 220 15.58 -13.59 -6.25
N ARG A 221 15.49 -14.37 -5.19
CA ARG A 221 14.47 -14.22 -4.14
C ARG A 221 15.11 -14.39 -2.76
N VAL A 222 14.75 -13.52 -1.83
CA VAL A 222 15.13 -13.63 -0.42
C VAL A 222 14.34 -14.79 0.22
N CYS A 223 15.04 -15.79 0.72
CA CYS A 223 14.47 -16.94 1.39
C CYS A 223 14.20 -16.69 2.89
N VAL A 224 13.57 -17.64 3.56
CA VAL A 224 13.23 -17.55 5.00
C VAL A 224 14.50 -17.45 5.87
N ASP A 225 15.58 -18.13 5.46
CA ASP A 225 16.90 -18.08 6.09
C ASP A 225 17.73 -16.83 5.71
N LYS A 226 17.12 -15.90 5.00
CA LYS A 226 17.74 -14.66 4.48
C LYS A 226 18.75 -14.87 3.36
N SER A 227 19.03 -16.10 2.95
CA SER A 227 19.81 -16.37 1.74
C SER A 227 19.04 -15.96 0.49
N VAL A 228 19.76 -15.63 -0.56
CA VAL A 228 19.20 -15.35 -1.90
C VAL A 228 19.37 -16.59 -2.78
N ARG A 229 18.28 -17.00 -3.42
CA ARG A 229 18.28 -18.10 -4.39
C ARG A 229 17.86 -17.62 -5.77
N LEU A 230 18.43 -18.25 -6.79
CA LEU A 230 18.09 -17.97 -8.18
C LEU A 230 16.63 -18.28 -8.46
N VAL A 231 15.92 -17.33 -9.07
CA VAL A 231 14.62 -17.56 -9.68
C VAL A 231 14.79 -17.88 -11.15
N ARG A 232 14.48 -19.13 -11.53
CA ARG A 232 14.65 -19.59 -12.90
C ARG A 232 13.64 -18.96 -13.84
N GLY A 233 14.13 -18.40 -14.94
CA GLY A 233 13.29 -17.73 -15.94
C GLY A 233 12.48 -18.65 -16.84
N ASP A 234 12.77 -19.97 -16.82
CA ASP A 234 12.11 -21.01 -17.58
C ASP A 234 10.91 -21.66 -16.86
N ARG A 235 10.62 -21.21 -15.60
CA ARG A 235 9.43 -21.69 -14.89
C ARG A 235 8.17 -21.34 -15.64
N GLU A 236 7.31 -22.32 -15.76
CA GLU A 236 5.97 -22.17 -16.33
C GLU A 236 4.92 -22.74 -15.38
N ALA A 237 3.72 -22.23 -15.49
CA ALA A 237 2.54 -22.76 -14.85
C ALA A 237 1.47 -22.97 -15.91
N PHE A 238 1.04 -24.21 -16.10
CA PHE A 238 0.02 -24.57 -17.03
C PHE A 238 0.24 -23.98 -18.45
N GLY A 239 1.49 -24.10 -18.95
CA GLY A 239 1.92 -23.58 -20.25
C GLY A 239 2.23 -22.08 -20.31
N VAL A 240 1.95 -21.31 -19.23
CA VAL A 240 2.21 -19.88 -19.18
C VAL A 240 3.55 -19.59 -18.53
N ARG A 241 4.37 -18.74 -19.17
CA ARG A 241 5.66 -18.26 -18.69
C ARG A 241 5.61 -16.78 -18.39
N GLY A 242 6.37 -16.37 -17.37
CA GLY A 242 6.54 -14.94 -17.08
C GLY A 242 7.36 -14.22 -18.14
N ARG A 243 6.82 -13.13 -18.68
CA ARG A 243 7.47 -12.29 -19.70
C ARG A 243 8.35 -11.21 -19.06
N SER A 244 7.91 -10.62 -17.97
CA SER A 244 8.67 -9.64 -17.19
C SER A 244 9.36 -10.26 -15.97
N ALA A 245 10.26 -9.53 -15.33
CA ALA A 245 10.92 -9.94 -14.09
C ALA A 245 9.90 -10.20 -12.97
N GLU A 246 8.95 -9.29 -12.82
CA GLU A 246 7.89 -9.37 -11.81
C GLU A 246 6.98 -10.58 -12.03
N GLN A 247 6.63 -10.87 -13.29
CA GLN A 247 5.83 -12.06 -13.63
C GLN A 247 6.57 -13.38 -13.34
N ARG A 248 7.89 -13.42 -13.55
CA ARG A 248 8.72 -14.59 -13.23
C ARG A 248 8.83 -14.80 -11.72
N ILE A 249 9.00 -13.72 -10.96
CA ILE A 249 8.93 -13.75 -9.49
C ILE A 249 7.53 -14.17 -9.04
N ALA A 250 6.46 -13.62 -9.64
CA ALA A 250 5.08 -14.02 -9.32
C ALA A 250 4.85 -15.52 -9.49
N LEU A 251 5.32 -16.09 -10.60
CA LEU A 251 5.21 -17.55 -10.85
C LEU A 251 6.03 -18.36 -9.83
N ASP A 252 7.23 -17.90 -9.47
CA ASP A 252 8.04 -18.56 -8.45
C ASP A 252 7.32 -18.60 -7.10
N LEU A 253 6.71 -17.47 -6.69
CA LEU A 253 5.94 -17.36 -5.46
C LEU A 253 4.64 -18.20 -5.50
N LEU A 254 3.93 -18.17 -6.63
CA LEU A 254 2.68 -18.92 -6.82
C LEU A 254 2.89 -20.44 -6.84
N LEU A 255 4.05 -20.91 -7.27
CA LEU A 255 4.38 -22.32 -7.35
C LEU A 255 5.11 -22.86 -6.11
N ASP A 256 5.49 -21.98 -5.18
CA ASP A 256 6.11 -22.36 -3.90
C ASP A 256 5.04 -22.78 -2.88
N GLU A 257 5.00 -24.07 -2.54
CA GLU A 257 4.00 -24.65 -1.66
C GLU A 257 4.10 -24.18 -0.20
N SER A 258 5.24 -23.62 0.21
CA SER A 258 5.45 -23.10 1.56
C SER A 258 4.73 -21.76 1.79
N ILE A 259 4.34 -21.05 0.72
CA ILE A 259 3.68 -19.75 0.81
C ILE A 259 2.17 -19.93 0.83
N GLY A 260 1.54 -19.62 1.94
CA GLY A 260 0.09 -19.76 2.13
C GLY A 260 -0.73 -18.63 1.53
N ILE A 261 -0.17 -17.41 1.49
CA ILE A 261 -0.85 -16.20 1.00
C ILE A 261 0.06 -15.49 0.00
N VAL A 262 -0.40 -15.35 -1.25
CA VAL A 262 0.30 -14.58 -2.28
C VAL A 262 -0.54 -13.38 -2.69
N SER A 263 0.01 -12.18 -2.63
CA SER A 263 -0.62 -10.94 -3.07
C SER A 263 0.01 -10.49 -4.39
N LEU A 264 -0.83 -10.37 -5.43
CA LEU A 264 -0.44 -9.88 -6.75
C LEU A 264 -1.07 -8.52 -7.00
N GLY A 265 -0.27 -7.47 -6.86
CA GLY A 265 -0.66 -6.10 -7.18
C GLY A 265 -0.39 -5.76 -8.64
N GLY A 266 -0.96 -4.65 -9.14
CA GLY A 266 -0.63 -4.08 -10.43
C GLY A 266 -1.85 -3.57 -11.19
N ARG A 267 -1.61 -2.78 -12.25
CA ARG A 267 -2.66 -2.24 -13.10
C ARG A 267 -3.41 -3.34 -13.87
N ALA A 268 -4.56 -3.01 -14.39
CA ALA A 268 -5.29 -3.91 -15.29
C ALA A 268 -4.43 -4.29 -16.52
N GLY A 269 -4.50 -5.55 -16.94
CA GLY A 269 -3.73 -6.06 -18.09
C GLY A 269 -2.28 -6.47 -17.81
N THR A 270 -1.83 -6.44 -16.55
CA THR A 270 -0.47 -6.91 -16.18
C THR A 270 -0.37 -8.43 -16.02
N GLY A 271 -1.48 -9.16 -16.17
CA GLY A 271 -1.50 -10.64 -16.14
C GLY A 271 -1.77 -11.26 -14.77
N LYS A 272 -2.16 -10.49 -13.74
CA LYS A 272 -2.42 -10.99 -12.36
C LYS A 272 -3.34 -12.21 -12.33
N SER A 273 -4.57 -12.05 -12.83
CA SER A 273 -5.60 -13.10 -12.80
C SER A 273 -5.22 -14.29 -13.66
N ALA A 274 -4.57 -14.05 -14.80
CA ALA A 274 -4.05 -15.10 -15.67
C ALA A 274 -3.00 -15.98 -14.99
N LEU A 275 -1.99 -15.35 -14.36
CA LEU A 275 -0.95 -16.06 -13.62
C LEU A 275 -1.52 -16.83 -12.42
N ALA A 276 -2.47 -16.23 -11.69
CA ALA A 276 -3.12 -16.89 -10.55
C ALA A 276 -3.94 -18.12 -11.00
N LEU A 277 -4.71 -18.00 -12.09
CA LEU A 277 -5.49 -19.10 -12.65
C LEU A 277 -4.61 -20.24 -13.16
N CYS A 278 -3.58 -19.93 -13.94
CA CYS A 278 -2.66 -20.95 -14.47
C CYS A 278 -1.90 -21.66 -13.33
N ALA A 279 -1.43 -20.92 -12.33
CA ALA A 279 -0.79 -21.52 -11.16
C ALA A 279 -1.76 -22.40 -10.37
N GLY A 280 -3.03 -21.99 -10.24
CA GLY A 280 -4.07 -22.78 -9.58
C GLY A 280 -4.34 -24.10 -10.33
N LEU A 281 -4.49 -24.05 -11.64
CA LEU A 281 -4.69 -25.24 -12.46
C LEU A 281 -3.47 -26.16 -12.46
N GLU A 282 -2.26 -25.61 -12.51
CA GLU A 282 -1.01 -26.37 -12.34
C GLU A 282 -1.02 -27.16 -11.02
N GLN A 283 -1.42 -26.52 -9.93
CA GLN A 283 -1.46 -27.15 -8.62
C GLN A 283 -2.58 -28.21 -8.49
N VAL A 284 -3.67 -28.07 -9.24
CA VAL A 284 -4.81 -28.99 -9.20
C VAL A 284 -4.62 -30.15 -10.18
N MET A 285 -4.32 -29.87 -11.45
CA MET A 285 -4.32 -30.88 -12.51
C MET A 285 -2.99 -31.63 -12.62
N GLU A 286 -1.88 -30.89 -12.63
CA GLU A 286 -0.55 -31.47 -12.84
C GLU A 286 0.07 -31.96 -11.52
N ARG A 287 0.12 -31.09 -10.50
CA ARG A 287 0.77 -31.42 -9.22
C ARG A 287 -0.14 -32.14 -8.23
N ARG A 288 -1.46 -32.08 -8.41
CA ARG A 288 -2.48 -32.72 -7.55
C ARG A 288 -2.35 -32.36 -6.07
N LYS A 289 -1.93 -31.12 -5.78
CA LYS A 289 -1.76 -30.62 -4.41
C LYS A 289 -3.06 -30.11 -3.81
N HIS A 290 -3.95 -29.63 -4.66
CA HIS A 290 -5.28 -29.19 -4.28
C HIS A 290 -6.34 -29.92 -5.12
N LYS A 291 -7.56 -29.97 -4.63
CA LYS A 291 -8.68 -30.64 -5.32
C LYS A 291 -9.34 -29.76 -6.38
N LYS A 292 -9.36 -28.44 -6.11
CA LYS A 292 -10.01 -27.46 -7.00
C LYS A 292 -9.45 -26.07 -6.84
N VAL A 293 -9.66 -25.26 -7.89
CA VAL A 293 -9.49 -23.81 -7.87
C VAL A 293 -10.84 -23.18 -7.53
N ILE A 294 -10.87 -22.25 -6.57
CA ILE A 294 -12.07 -21.48 -6.24
C ILE A 294 -11.76 -20.01 -6.45
N VAL A 295 -12.49 -19.36 -7.35
CA VAL A 295 -12.36 -17.92 -7.59
C VAL A 295 -13.51 -17.19 -6.92
N PHE A 296 -13.18 -16.31 -6.00
CA PHE A 296 -14.14 -15.38 -5.41
C PHE A 296 -14.01 -14.02 -6.07
N ARG A 297 -15.12 -13.47 -6.52
CA ARG A 297 -15.19 -12.10 -7.03
C ARG A 297 -16.20 -11.28 -6.24
N PRO A 298 -15.86 -10.01 -5.91
CA PRO A 298 -16.83 -9.07 -5.36
C PRO A 298 -17.94 -8.81 -6.38
N LEU A 299 -19.18 -8.71 -5.90
CA LEU A 299 -20.32 -8.30 -6.72
C LEU A 299 -20.54 -6.79 -6.54
N TYR A 300 -19.80 -6.00 -7.28
CA TYR A 300 -20.06 -4.56 -7.37
C TYR A 300 -20.49 -4.23 -8.79
N ALA A 301 -21.61 -3.52 -8.92
CA ALA A 301 -22.04 -3.00 -10.20
C ALA A 301 -21.16 -1.80 -10.59
N VAL A 302 -20.76 -1.72 -11.84
CA VAL A 302 -20.05 -0.58 -12.40
C VAL A 302 -20.93 0.68 -12.22
N GLY A 303 -20.35 1.74 -11.62
CA GLY A 303 -21.06 3.00 -11.41
C GLY A 303 -21.88 3.11 -10.11
N GLY A 304 -21.67 2.19 -9.13
CA GLY A 304 -22.27 2.32 -7.79
C GLY A 304 -23.77 2.00 -7.72
N GLN A 305 -24.36 1.49 -8.78
CA GLN A 305 -25.75 0.98 -8.72
C GLN A 305 -25.76 -0.33 -7.95
N GLU A 306 -26.59 -0.45 -6.93
CA GLU A 306 -26.88 -1.77 -6.35
C GLU A 306 -27.39 -2.68 -7.46
N LEU A 307 -26.89 -3.93 -7.49
CA LEU A 307 -27.45 -4.98 -8.33
C LEU A 307 -28.93 -5.13 -7.96
N GLY A 308 -29.78 -4.31 -8.60
CA GLY A 308 -31.21 -4.35 -8.45
C GLY A 308 -31.72 -5.73 -8.80
N TYR A 309 -33.00 -5.93 -8.63
CA TYR A 309 -33.74 -7.16 -8.92
C TYR A 309 -33.48 -7.65 -10.34
N LEU A 310 -32.33 -8.37 -10.55
CA LEU A 310 -32.13 -9.14 -11.78
C LEU A 310 -33.00 -10.39 -11.68
N PRO A 311 -33.89 -10.64 -12.64
CA PRO A 311 -34.65 -11.89 -12.69
C PRO A 311 -33.67 -13.05 -12.90
N GLY A 312 -33.89 -14.17 -12.20
CA GLY A 312 -33.07 -15.37 -12.28
C GLY A 312 -32.56 -15.86 -10.93
N ASP A 313 -32.08 -17.09 -10.89
CA ASP A 313 -31.46 -17.69 -9.72
C ASP A 313 -30.05 -17.15 -9.47
N ALA A 314 -29.40 -17.59 -8.37
CA ALA A 314 -28.06 -17.13 -8.03
C ALA A 314 -27.02 -17.54 -9.08
N ALA A 315 -27.22 -18.65 -9.79
CA ALA A 315 -26.32 -19.15 -10.82
C ALA A 315 -26.43 -18.32 -12.12
N GLU A 316 -27.66 -17.97 -12.53
CA GLU A 316 -27.90 -17.09 -13.67
C GLU A 316 -27.33 -15.68 -13.46
N LYS A 317 -27.46 -15.16 -12.22
CA LYS A 317 -26.89 -13.86 -11.83
C LYS A 317 -25.36 -13.84 -11.84
N MET A 318 -24.72 -14.98 -11.59
CA MET A 318 -23.26 -15.12 -11.61
C MET A 318 -22.66 -15.30 -13.00
N SER A 319 -23.48 -15.66 -13.99
CA SER A 319 -23.00 -15.96 -15.36
C SER A 319 -22.06 -14.90 -15.95
N PRO A 320 -22.33 -13.58 -15.89
CA PRO A 320 -21.43 -12.58 -16.47
C PRO A 320 -20.05 -12.50 -15.78
N TRP A 321 -19.96 -12.69 -14.46
CA TRP A 321 -18.68 -12.65 -13.73
C TRP A 321 -17.89 -13.95 -13.90
N ALA A 322 -18.58 -15.08 -13.93
CA ALA A 322 -17.98 -16.37 -14.29
C ALA A 322 -17.42 -16.32 -15.69
N GLN A 323 -18.16 -15.74 -16.65
CA GLN A 323 -17.75 -15.59 -18.04
C GLN A 323 -16.38 -14.92 -18.16
N ALA A 324 -16.13 -13.82 -17.45
CA ALA A 324 -14.84 -13.12 -17.48
C ALA A 324 -13.65 -14.00 -17.03
N VAL A 325 -13.87 -14.92 -16.07
CA VAL A 325 -12.84 -15.88 -15.64
C VAL A 325 -12.62 -16.93 -16.73
N PHE A 326 -13.69 -17.44 -17.32
CA PHE A 326 -13.61 -18.42 -18.40
C PHE A 326 -13.03 -17.82 -19.69
N ASP A 327 -13.34 -16.55 -20.03
CA ASP A 327 -12.74 -15.85 -21.16
C ASP A 327 -11.23 -15.67 -20.95
N THR A 328 -10.80 -15.30 -19.72
CA THR A 328 -9.38 -15.23 -19.38
C THR A 328 -8.73 -16.60 -19.57
N LEU A 329 -9.33 -17.64 -19.05
CA LEU A 329 -8.79 -19.00 -19.18
C LEU A 329 -8.76 -19.47 -20.62
N GLY A 330 -9.82 -19.27 -21.40
CA GLY A 330 -9.92 -19.64 -22.83
C GLY A 330 -8.88 -18.93 -23.71
N SER A 331 -8.40 -17.77 -23.31
CA SER A 331 -7.28 -17.09 -23.99
C SER A 331 -5.91 -17.72 -23.71
N LEU A 332 -5.80 -18.59 -22.70
CA LEU A 332 -4.54 -19.14 -22.20
C LEU A 332 -4.39 -20.64 -22.48
N VAL A 333 -5.50 -21.38 -22.58
CA VAL A 333 -5.51 -22.82 -22.72
C VAL A 333 -6.39 -23.27 -23.91
N HIS A 334 -6.16 -24.48 -24.38
CA HIS A 334 -6.98 -25.06 -25.48
C HIS A 334 -8.37 -25.47 -24.99
N ASP A 335 -9.35 -25.48 -25.87
CA ASP A 335 -10.76 -25.83 -25.62
C ASP A 335 -10.93 -27.17 -24.89
N ASN A 336 -10.16 -28.18 -25.28
CA ASN A 336 -10.20 -29.51 -24.64
C ASN A 336 -9.88 -29.44 -23.14
N VAL A 337 -8.97 -28.53 -22.71
CA VAL A 337 -8.61 -28.34 -21.31
C VAL A 337 -9.76 -27.64 -20.59
N MET A 338 -10.40 -26.67 -21.24
CA MET A 338 -11.59 -26.01 -20.72
C MET A 338 -12.72 -26.99 -20.44
N GLU A 339 -12.99 -27.89 -21.40
CA GLU A 339 -13.99 -28.95 -21.23
C GLU A 339 -13.65 -29.89 -20.07
N GLU A 340 -12.39 -30.28 -19.93
CA GLU A 340 -11.94 -31.14 -18.83
C GLU A 340 -12.09 -30.46 -17.47
N VAL A 341 -11.67 -29.19 -17.33
CA VAL A 341 -11.82 -28.40 -16.11
C VAL A 341 -13.28 -28.28 -15.71
N ALA A 342 -14.17 -28.01 -16.69
CA ALA A 342 -15.61 -27.89 -16.47
C ALA A 342 -16.24 -29.25 -16.09
N ALA A 343 -15.93 -30.31 -16.84
CA ALA A 343 -16.51 -31.65 -16.64
C ALA A 343 -16.13 -32.25 -15.27
N ARG A 344 -14.92 -31.95 -14.79
CA ARG A 344 -14.44 -32.42 -13.48
C ARG A 344 -14.77 -31.51 -12.32
N GLY A 345 -15.38 -30.35 -12.55
CA GLY A 345 -15.69 -29.35 -11.53
C GLY A 345 -14.45 -28.83 -10.78
N MET A 346 -13.32 -28.76 -11.50
CA MET A 346 -12.04 -28.35 -10.91
C MET A 346 -11.91 -26.84 -10.73
N LEU A 347 -12.79 -26.05 -11.35
CA LEU A 347 -12.87 -24.61 -11.22
C LEU A 347 -14.28 -24.20 -10.77
N GLU A 348 -14.36 -23.54 -9.63
CA GLU A 348 -15.58 -22.91 -9.13
C GLU A 348 -15.41 -21.39 -9.14
N VAL A 349 -16.37 -20.66 -9.69
CA VAL A 349 -16.44 -19.19 -9.61
C VAL A 349 -17.64 -18.82 -8.76
N LEU A 350 -17.39 -18.12 -7.67
CA LEU A 350 -18.39 -17.84 -6.64
C LEU A 350 -18.42 -16.36 -6.28
N PRO A 351 -19.61 -15.81 -5.98
CA PRO A 351 -19.68 -14.51 -5.34
C PRO A 351 -19.08 -14.58 -3.94
N LEU A 352 -18.42 -13.51 -3.55
CA LEU A 352 -17.74 -13.46 -2.26
C LEU A 352 -18.69 -13.64 -1.06
N THR A 353 -19.97 -13.30 -1.21
CA THR A 353 -21.00 -13.53 -0.19
C THR A 353 -21.16 -15.00 0.20
N HIS A 354 -20.81 -15.92 -0.72
CA HIS A 354 -20.88 -17.36 -0.48
C HIS A 354 -19.74 -17.94 0.37
N ILE A 355 -18.77 -17.12 0.78
CA ILE A 355 -17.70 -17.56 1.68
C ILE A 355 -18.15 -17.71 3.13
N ARG A 356 -19.24 -17.02 3.52
CA ARG A 356 -19.76 -17.07 4.87
C ARG A 356 -20.28 -18.48 5.19
N GLY A 357 -19.87 -19.01 6.37
CA GLY A 357 -20.26 -20.36 6.81
C GLY A 357 -19.49 -21.51 6.15
N ARG A 358 -18.60 -21.25 5.20
CA ARG A 358 -17.72 -22.27 4.58
C ARG A 358 -16.34 -22.29 5.23
N SER A 359 -15.74 -23.47 5.32
CA SER A 359 -14.29 -23.65 5.53
C SER A 359 -13.73 -24.24 4.25
N LEU A 360 -12.67 -23.63 3.74
CA LEU A 360 -12.08 -23.99 2.46
C LEU A 360 -10.89 -24.92 2.72
N HIS A 361 -11.04 -26.20 2.40
CA HIS A 361 -10.00 -27.22 2.56
C HIS A 361 -9.56 -27.77 1.21
N ASP A 362 -8.30 -28.14 1.08
CA ASP A 362 -7.71 -28.74 -0.13
C ASP A 362 -7.95 -27.87 -1.39
N ALA A 363 -7.98 -26.56 -1.24
CA ALA A 363 -8.37 -25.63 -2.30
C ALA A 363 -7.27 -24.60 -2.62
N PHE A 364 -7.11 -24.32 -3.91
CA PHE A 364 -6.39 -23.15 -4.38
C PHE A 364 -7.40 -22.01 -4.56
N VAL A 365 -7.36 -21.04 -3.64
CA VAL A 365 -8.35 -19.97 -3.59
C VAL A 365 -7.78 -18.73 -4.26
N ILE A 366 -8.55 -18.10 -5.12
CA ILE A 366 -8.23 -16.81 -5.75
C ILE A 366 -9.30 -15.82 -5.32
N VAL A 367 -8.89 -14.71 -4.74
CA VAL A 367 -9.76 -13.55 -4.47
C VAL A 367 -9.40 -12.49 -5.48
N ASP A 368 -10.21 -12.41 -6.52
CA ASP A 368 -10.00 -11.46 -7.63
C ASP A 368 -10.60 -10.10 -7.28
N GLU A 369 -10.01 -9.01 -7.77
CA GLU A 369 -10.39 -7.61 -7.48
C GLU A 369 -10.47 -7.29 -5.97
N ALA A 370 -9.47 -7.79 -5.21
CA ALA A 370 -9.44 -7.67 -3.75
C ALA A 370 -9.33 -6.21 -3.24
N GLN A 371 -8.94 -5.24 -4.08
CA GLN A 371 -8.94 -3.81 -3.75
C GLN A 371 -10.35 -3.27 -3.46
N SER A 372 -11.38 -3.92 -4.00
CA SER A 372 -12.77 -3.54 -3.78
C SER A 372 -13.33 -4.05 -2.43
N LEU A 373 -12.52 -4.78 -1.64
CA LEU A 373 -12.94 -5.39 -0.40
C LEU A 373 -12.63 -4.52 0.81
N GLU A 374 -13.65 -4.31 1.64
CA GLU A 374 -13.45 -3.76 2.98
C GLU A 374 -12.56 -4.71 3.82
N ARG A 375 -11.78 -4.14 4.72
CA ARG A 375 -10.88 -4.89 5.60
C ARG A 375 -11.55 -6.04 6.35
N GLY A 376 -12.76 -5.80 6.88
CA GLY A 376 -13.52 -6.83 7.62
C GLY A 376 -13.91 -8.02 6.75
N VAL A 377 -14.22 -7.76 5.47
CA VAL A 377 -14.55 -8.79 4.49
C VAL A 377 -13.31 -9.60 4.14
N LEU A 378 -12.19 -8.94 3.87
CA LEU A 378 -10.92 -9.61 3.57
C LEU A 378 -10.43 -10.47 4.74
N LEU A 379 -10.51 -9.98 5.98
CA LEU A 379 -10.22 -10.78 7.17
C LEU A 379 -11.14 -12.00 7.31
N THR A 380 -12.43 -11.85 6.96
CA THR A 380 -13.35 -12.98 6.93
C THR A 380 -12.92 -14.04 5.92
N VAL A 381 -12.51 -13.62 4.73
CA VAL A 381 -11.96 -14.53 3.70
C VAL A 381 -10.76 -15.29 4.23
N LEU A 382 -9.75 -14.57 4.71
CA LEU A 382 -8.50 -15.16 5.19
C LEU A 382 -8.71 -16.13 6.36
N SER A 383 -9.68 -15.83 7.26
CA SER A 383 -10.03 -16.72 8.38
C SER A 383 -10.75 -18.01 7.96
N ARG A 384 -11.18 -18.14 6.71
CA ARG A 384 -11.86 -19.33 6.18
C ARG A 384 -10.93 -20.27 5.43
N ILE A 385 -9.69 -19.88 5.23
CA ILE A 385 -8.67 -20.74 4.61
C ILE A 385 -8.32 -21.85 5.61
N GLY A 386 -8.70 -23.06 5.26
CA GLY A 386 -8.51 -24.26 6.07
C GLY A 386 -7.24 -25.02 5.69
N SER A 387 -7.11 -26.24 6.23
CA SER A 387 -5.96 -27.09 5.99
C SER A 387 -5.76 -27.41 4.52
N ASN A 388 -4.50 -27.50 4.11
CA ASN A 388 -4.06 -27.80 2.76
C ASN A 388 -4.66 -26.84 1.69
N SER A 389 -4.92 -25.60 2.08
CA SER A 389 -5.40 -24.56 1.17
C SER A 389 -4.47 -23.36 1.19
N ARG A 390 -4.46 -22.64 0.08
CA ARG A 390 -3.74 -21.38 -0.05
C ARG A 390 -4.61 -20.33 -0.71
N VAL A 391 -4.25 -19.07 -0.57
CA VAL A 391 -5.00 -17.97 -1.15
C VAL A 391 -4.11 -17.04 -1.96
N VAL A 392 -4.60 -16.64 -3.11
CA VAL A 392 -4.01 -15.61 -3.96
C VAL A 392 -4.96 -14.42 -3.97
N LEU A 393 -4.45 -13.23 -3.67
CA LEU A 393 -5.17 -11.97 -3.69
C LEU A 393 -4.72 -11.18 -4.91
N THR A 394 -5.55 -11.03 -5.93
CA THR A 394 -5.25 -10.15 -7.06
C THR A 394 -5.90 -8.80 -6.84
N HIS A 395 -5.18 -7.70 -7.08
CA HIS A 395 -5.70 -6.37 -6.80
C HIS A 395 -5.09 -5.29 -7.70
N ASP A 396 -5.88 -4.24 -7.94
CA ASP A 396 -5.46 -3.03 -8.63
C ASP A 396 -5.91 -1.81 -7.81
N VAL A 397 -4.96 -1.12 -7.17
CA VAL A 397 -5.28 0.04 -6.34
C VAL A 397 -5.74 1.27 -7.13
N ALA A 398 -5.48 1.31 -8.44
CA ALA A 398 -5.94 2.36 -9.33
C ALA A 398 -7.41 2.18 -9.73
N GLN A 399 -7.91 0.92 -9.77
CA GLN A 399 -9.28 0.59 -10.12
C GLN A 399 -10.09 0.25 -8.86
N ARG A 400 -11.03 1.12 -8.48
CA ARG A 400 -11.89 0.93 -7.32
C ARG A 400 -13.35 1.13 -7.68
N ASP A 401 -14.04 0.03 -7.90
CA ASP A 401 -15.47 0.04 -8.17
C ASP A 401 -16.31 0.31 -6.91
N ASN A 402 -15.76 -0.01 -5.73
CA ASN A 402 -16.41 0.25 -4.45
C ASN A 402 -15.95 1.59 -3.87
N LEU A 403 -16.70 2.64 -4.08
CA LEU A 403 -16.43 3.99 -3.57
C LEU A 403 -16.45 4.09 -2.02
N ARG A 404 -16.98 3.07 -1.32
CA ARG A 404 -16.98 2.98 0.15
C ARG A 404 -15.63 2.55 0.71
N VAL A 405 -14.82 1.85 -0.08
CA VAL A 405 -13.45 1.50 0.29
C VAL A 405 -12.58 2.71 0.06
N GLY A 406 -12.32 3.46 1.13
CA GLY A 406 -11.43 4.61 1.10
C GLY A 406 -9.98 4.23 0.69
N ARG A 407 -9.08 5.22 0.64
CA ARG A 407 -7.65 5.05 0.29
C ARG A 407 -6.89 4.00 1.13
N HIS A 408 -7.50 3.52 2.21
CA HIS A 408 -7.00 2.48 3.10
C HIS A 408 -7.81 1.19 2.91
N ASP A 409 -7.61 0.57 1.77
CA ASP A 409 -8.20 -0.72 1.46
C ASP A 409 -7.66 -1.82 2.40
N GLY A 410 -8.46 -2.88 2.53
CA GLY A 410 -8.08 -4.03 3.34
C GLY A 410 -6.79 -4.68 2.86
N ILE A 411 -6.50 -4.60 1.54
CA ILE A 411 -5.34 -5.25 0.95
C ILE A 411 -4.02 -4.57 1.34
N ALA A 412 -3.96 -3.23 1.34
CA ALA A 412 -2.77 -2.50 1.79
C ALA A 412 -2.47 -2.80 3.26
N ALA A 413 -3.51 -2.85 4.11
CA ALA A 413 -3.36 -3.21 5.52
C ALA A 413 -2.85 -4.65 5.71
N VAL A 414 -3.28 -5.60 4.89
CA VAL A 414 -2.80 -7.00 4.91
C VAL A 414 -1.34 -7.07 4.47
N ILE A 415 -0.96 -6.39 3.40
CA ILE A 415 0.43 -6.36 2.91
C ILE A 415 1.36 -5.82 4.01
N GLU A 416 1.03 -4.67 4.59
CA GLU A 416 1.88 -4.07 5.64
C GLU A 416 1.94 -4.92 6.92
N ALA A 417 0.85 -5.58 7.29
CA ALA A 417 0.83 -6.44 8.48
C ALA A 417 1.58 -7.76 8.31
N LEU A 418 1.63 -8.30 7.10
CA LEU A 418 2.19 -9.63 6.83
C LEU A 418 3.53 -9.60 6.10
N LYS A 419 4.00 -8.43 5.62
CA LYS A 419 5.29 -8.33 4.94
C LYS A 419 6.43 -8.85 5.82
N GLY A 420 7.26 -9.72 5.25
CA GLY A 420 8.32 -10.41 5.97
C GLY A 420 7.90 -11.67 6.74
N HIS A 421 6.59 -11.98 6.79
CA HIS A 421 6.14 -13.24 7.39
C HIS A 421 6.36 -14.42 6.43
N PRO A 422 6.91 -15.57 6.87
CA PRO A 422 7.27 -16.69 5.98
C PRO A 422 6.14 -17.27 5.14
N ILE A 423 4.88 -17.16 5.60
CA ILE A 423 3.72 -17.66 4.84
C ILE A 423 3.14 -16.64 3.85
N PHE A 424 3.68 -15.42 3.79
CA PHE A 424 3.14 -14.33 2.97
C PHE A 424 4.17 -13.84 1.97
N ALA A 425 3.74 -13.67 0.74
CA ALA A 425 4.52 -13.01 -0.30
C ALA A 425 3.69 -11.96 -1.05
N HIS A 426 4.35 -10.91 -1.50
CA HIS A 426 3.73 -9.87 -2.32
C HIS A 426 4.64 -9.51 -3.49
N VAL A 427 4.04 -9.28 -4.66
CA VAL A 427 4.71 -8.67 -5.80
C VAL A 427 3.74 -7.80 -6.58
N THR A 428 4.21 -6.61 -7.01
CA THR A 428 3.47 -5.70 -7.88
C THR A 428 3.97 -5.84 -9.31
N LEU A 429 3.07 -6.15 -10.23
CA LEU A 429 3.34 -6.23 -11.67
C LEU A 429 3.17 -4.83 -12.26
N THR A 430 4.24 -4.28 -12.84
CA THR A 430 4.24 -2.91 -13.36
C THR A 430 4.01 -2.86 -14.87
N ARG A 431 4.45 -3.89 -15.60
CA ARG A 431 4.41 -3.91 -17.06
C ARG A 431 3.05 -4.41 -17.57
N SER A 432 2.36 -3.59 -18.36
CA SER A 432 1.11 -3.98 -19.05
C SER A 432 1.43 -4.88 -20.24
N GLU A 433 0.62 -5.93 -20.43
CA GLU A 433 0.63 -6.83 -21.59
C GLU A 433 -0.58 -6.58 -22.51
N ARG A 434 -1.25 -5.45 -22.34
CA ARG A 434 -2.40 -5.05 -23.17
C ARG A 434 -1.97 -4.55 -24.54
N SER A 435 -2.96 -4.37 -25.42
CA SER A 435 -2.72 -3.75 -26.72
C SER A 435 -2.26 -2.28 -26.56
N PRO A 436 -1.47 -1.75 -27.50
CA PRO A 436 -1.04 -0.34 -27.45
C PRO A 436 -2.21 0.64 -27.35
N ILE A 437 -3.39 0.30 -27.88
CA ILE A 437 -4.59 1.13 -27.76
C ILE A 437 -5.07 1.23 -26.32
N ALA A 438 -5.13 0.10 -25.61
CA ALA A 438 -5.57 0.09 -24.21
C ALA A 438 -4.56 0.78 -23.28
N GLU A 439 -3.27 0.73 -23.58
CA GLU A 439 -2.21 1.42 -22.84
C GLU A 439 -2.34 2.94 -22.98
N VAL A 440 -2.40 3.46 -24.21
CA VAL A 440 -2.56 4.89 -24.50
C VAL A 440 -3.85 5.46 -23.89
N VAL A 441 -4.97 4.74 -23.99
CA VAL A 441 -6.25 5.21 -23.43
C VAL A 441 -6.21 5.25 -21.92
N THR A 442 -5.58 4.26 -21.28
CA THR A 442 -5.45 4.22 -19.81
C THR A 442 -4.58 5.38 -19.31
N ASP A 443 -3.44 5.63 -19.92
CA ASP A 443 -2.53 6.70 -19.53
C ASP A 443 -3.18 8.08 -19.72
N LEU A 444 -3.83 8.33 -20.85
CA LEU A 444 -4.52 9.60 -21.13
C LEU A 444 -5.71 9.85 -20.19
N LEU A 445 -6.47 8.82 -19.81
CA LEU A 445 -7.62 8.98 -18.91
C LEU A 445 -7.19 9.12 -17.45
N GLU A 446 -6.08 8.50 -17.04
CA GLU A 446 -5.52 8.69 -15.72
C GLU A 446 -5.00 10.12 -15.54
N ASP A 447 -4.29 10.68 -16.51
CA ASP A 447 -3.82 12.08 -16.46
C ASP A 447 -4.98 13.07 -16.35
N LEU A 448 -6.11 12.84 -17.04
CA LEU A 448 -7.30 13.68 -16.95
C LEU A 448 -8.03 13.61 -15.59
N THR A 449 -7.83 12.55 -14.81
CA THR A 449 -8.42 12.43 -13.46
C THR A 449 -7.60 13.14 -12.37
N PHE A 450 -6.37 13.53 -12.65
CA PHE A 450 -5.52 14.30 -11.73
C PHE A 450 -5.69 15.83 -11.86
N GLU A 451 -6.40 16.34 -12.89
CA GLU A 451 -6.66 17.78 -13.10
C GLU A 451 -8.02 18.27 -12.56
N ARG A 452 -8.73 17.49 -11.77
CA ARG A 452 -10.01 17.91 -11.16
C ARG A 452 -9.99 17.94 -9.65
#